data_16b66cb92b9a3dcbe651dd2aedbd461d
#
_entry.id   16b66cb92b9a3dcbe651dd2aedbd461d
#
_cell.length_a   1.000
_cell.length_b   1.000
_cell.length_c   1.000
_cell.angle_alpha   90.00
_cell.angle_beta   90.00
_cell.angle_gamma   90.00
#
_symmetry.space_group_name_H-M   'P 1'
#
loop_
_entity.id
_entity.type
_entity.pdbx_description
1 polymer ?
#
loop_
_entity_poly.entity_id
_entity_poly.type
_entity_poly.pdbx_seq_one_letter_code
_entity_poly.pdbx_strand_id
1 'polypeptide(L)'
;GYQKDVTAHSLTKNVNETQHQVKCESCGYKTEWENHTGGTATCTAKAVCSVCGEAYGELAAHVADSTYKYNADGHWTACATCGTPMSNQEAHTGGTADCQHKAVCDVCGQPYGEINASNHTGGIRWVQTAETHQAFYLCCGAAAGAEANHSWNDESVCTECGYGCAHTGGTATCTALAVCDICGHTYGDLLPHDYRWVIDQEATTEATGLKHEEC
;
A
#
# COMPACT_ATOMS: atom_id res chain seq x y z
N GLY A 1 58.43 -23.03 -69.98
CA GLY A 1 57.51 -23.15 -68.84
C GLY A 1 56.46 -22.07 -68.97
N TYR A 2 55.21 -22.41 -69.28
CA TYR A 2 54.10 -21.51 -69.26
C TYR A 2 53.65 -21.36 -67.80
N GLN A 3 53.88 -20.20 -67.15
CA GLN A 3 53.15 -19.81 -65.98
C GLN A 3 51.77 -19.39 -66.44
N LYS A 4 50.76 -20.20 -66.12
CA LYS A 4 49.37 -19.77 -66.20
C LYS A 4 49.15 -18.79 -65.06
N ASP A 5 48.85 -17.54 -65.33
CA ASP A 5 48.34 -16.58 -64.40
C ASP A 5 47.07 -17.18 -63.74
N VAL A 6 47.18 -17.51 -62.51
CA VAL A 6 46.02 -17.96 -61.66
C VAL A 6 45.23 -16.71 -61.34
N THR A 7 44.36 -16.27 -62.21
CA THR A 7 43.38 -15.22 -61.89
C THR A 7 42.45 -15.76 -60.76
N ALA A 8 42.37 -15.04 -59.71
CA ALA A 8 41.47 -15.38 -58.61
C ALA A 8 40.03 -15.51 -59.14
N HIS A 9 39.34 -16.58 -58.77
CA HIS A 9 37.96 -16.76 -59.16
C HIS A 9 37.07 -15.65 -58.59
N SER A 10 36.31 -14.97 -59.41
CA SER A 10 35.22 -14.09 -58.99
C SER A 10 33.99 -14.95 -58.67
N LEU A 11 33.79 -15.27 -57.39
CA LEU A 11 32.73 -16.15 -56.94
C LEU A 11 31.46 -15.35 -56.68
N THR A 12 30.34 -15.77 -57.28
CA THR A 12 28.99 -15.26 -57.03
C THR A 12 28.15 -16.32 -56.31
N LYS A 13 27.22 -15.90 -55.51
CA LYS A 13 26.28 -16.79 -54.83
C LYS A 13 25.03 -16.97 -55.72
N ASN A 14 24.63 -18.21 -55.93
CA ASN A 14 23.39 -18.58 -56.59
C ASN A 14 22.49 -19.23 -55.54
N VAL A 15 21.28 -18.74 -55.37
CA VAL A 15 20.40 -19.10 -54.27
C VAL A 15 19.00 -19.44 -54.77
N ASN A 16 18.32 -20.36 -54.10
CA ASN A 16 16.91 -20.63 -54.23
C ASN A 16 16.27 -20.67 -52.82
N GLU A 17 15.02 -21.03 -52.73
CA GLU A 17 14.28 -21.00 -51.42
C GLU A 17 14.87 -21.91 -50.35
N THR A 18 15.56 -22.97 -50.72
CA THR A 18 16.03 -24.02 -49.79
C THR A 18 17.53 -24.19 -49.75
N GLN A 19 18.22 -23.76 -50.82
CA GLN A 19 19.63 -24.10 -51.06
C GLN A 19 20.41 -22.93 -51.63
N HIS A 20 21.72 -22.98 -51.49
CA HIS A 20 22.68 -22.09 -52.14
C HIS A 20 23.82 -22.87 -52.76
N GLN A 21 24.43 -22.31 -53.78
CA GLN A 21 25.71 -22.75 -54.37
C GLN A 21 26.57 -21.53 -54.69
N VAL A 22 27.85 -21.75 -54.76
CA VAL A 22 28.81 -20.75 -55.20
C VAL A 22 29.23 -21.09 -56.64
N LYS A 23 29.23 -20.10 -57.54
CA LYS A 23 29.68 -20.28 -58.90
C LYS A 23 30.65 -19.19 -59.33
N CYS A 24 31.51 -19.52 -60.30
CA CYS A 24 32.36 -18.57 -60.97
C CYS A 24 31.83 -18.33 -62.36
N GLU A 25 31.43 -17.10 -62.63
CA GLU A 25 30.84 -16.73 -63.98
C GLU A 25 31.88 -16.82 -65.09
N SER A 26 33.17 -16.61 -64.82
CA SER A 26 34.22 -16.58 -65.82
C SER A 26 34.73 -17.96 -66.27
N CYS A 27 34.67 -18.97 -65.42
CA CYS A 27 35.20 -20.31 -65.74
C CYS A 27 34.17 -21.43 -65.64
N GLY A 28 32.95 -21.12 -65.20
CA GLY A 28 31.86 -22.09 -65.04
C GLY A 28 31.99 -23.02 -63.80
N TYR A 29 32.97 -22.79 -62.93
CA TYR A 29 33.09 -23.57 -61.71
C TYR A 29 31.84 -23.33 -60.88
N LYS A 30 31.32 -24.38 -60.25
CA LYS A 30 30.21 -24.33 -59.30
C LYS A 30 30.35 -25.40 -58.23
N THR A 31 29.92 -25.08 -57.00
CA THR A 31 29.79 -26.08 -55.93
C THR A 31 28.49 -26.88 -56.13
N GLU A 32 28.35 -27.97 -55.39
CA GLU A 32 27.05 -28.61 -55.23
C GLU A 32 26.07 -27.67 -54.52
N TRP A 33 24.79 -27.93 -54.68
CA TRP A 33 23.75 -27.24 -53.92
C TRP A 33 23.76 -27.69 -52.45
N GLU A 34 23.88 -26.76 -51.53
CA GLU A 34 23.88 -26.99 -50.09
C GLU A 34 22.67 -26.32 -49.46
N ASN A 35 22.06 -26.99 -48.49
CA ASN A 35 20.92 -26.42 -47.76
C ASN A 35 21.36 -25.18 -47.01
N HIS A 36 20.43 -24.20 -46.86
CA HIS A 36 20.66 -23.04 -46.02
C HIS A 36 20.87 -23.48 -44.54
N THR A 37 21.85 -22.89 -43.89
CA THR A 37 22.21 -23.20 -42.51
C THR A 37 22.51 -21.93 -41.69
N GLY A 38 22.38 -22.04 -40.35
CA GLY A 38 22.66 -20.96 -39.41
C GLY A 38 21.52 -19.96 -39.31
N GLY A 39 21.74 -18.98 -38.48
CA GLY A 39 20.71 -18.03 -38.09
C GLY A 39 19.59 -18.66 -37.23
N THR A 40 18.71 -17.83 -36.72
CA THR A 40 17.52 -18.25 -35.98
C THR A 40 16.33 -17.43 -36.43
N ALA A 41 15.26 -18.10 -36.86
CA ALA A 41 14.03 -17.43 -37.20
C ALA A 41 13.34 -16.86 -35.93
N THR A 42 12.70 -15.72 -36.09
CA THR A 42 11.78 -15.14 -35.08
C THR A 42 10.36 -15.12 -35.66
N CYS A 43 9.40 -14.73 -34.87
CA CYS A 43 8.03 -14.56 -35.36
C CYS A 43 7.86 -13.36 -36.34
N THR A 44 8.91 -12.55 -36.51
CA THR A 44 8.91 -11.36 -37.39
C THR A 44 9.96 -11.44 -38.48
N ALA A 45 10.90 -12.36 -38.40
CA ALA A 45 11.97 -12.50 -39.38
C ALA A 45 12.36 -13.96 -39.58
N LYS A 46 12.58 -14.35 -40.81
CA LYS A 46 13.12 -15.68 -41.17
C LYS A 46 14.58 -15.81 -40.73
N ALA A 47 15.05 -17.04 -40.60
CA ALA A 47 16.46 -17.30 -40.34
C ALA A 47 17.30 -16.78 -41.53
N VAL A 48 18.49 -16.24 -41.25
CA VAL A 48 19.42 -15.77 -42.27
C VAL A 48 20.57 -16.78 -42.40
N CYS A 49 20.79 -17.29 -43.59
CA CYS A 49 21.86 -18.24 -43.84
C CYS A 49 23.22 -17.61 -43.60
N SER A 50 24.04 -18.26 -42.74
CA SER A 50 25.36 -17.77 -42.37
C SER A 50 26.37 -17.81 -43.56
N VAL A 51 26.07 -18.56 -44.61
CA VAL A 51 26.94 -18.71 -45.79
C VAL A 51 26.58 -17.74 -46.90
N CYS A 52 25.29 -17.68 -47.31
CA CYS A 52 24.88 -16.83 -48.41
C CYS A 52 24.27 -15.48 -47.99
N GLY A 53 23.81 -15.34 -46.75
CA GLY A 53 23.19 -14.12 -46.26
C GLY A 53 21.70 -14.00 -46.57
N GLU A 54 21.10 -14.97 -47.27
CA GLU A 54 19.69 -14.95 -47.67
C GLU A 54 18.78 -15.45 -46.51
N ALA A 55 17.61 -14.89 -46.43
CA ALA A 55 16.56 -15.32 -45.49
C ALA A 55 15.90 -16.61 -46.00
N TYR A 56 15.73 -17.60 -45.12
CA TYR A 56 15.20 -18.90 -45.50
C TYR A 56 14.25 -19.49 -44.44
N GLY A 57 13.52 -20.52 -44.83
CA GLY A 57 12.61 -21.23 -43.93
C GLY A 57 11.34 -20.42 -43.58
N GLU A 58 10.67 -20.84 -42.54
CA GLU A 58 9.44 -20.19 -42.04
C GLU A 58 9.74 -19.27 -40.85
N LEU A 59 8.82 -18.35 -40.55
CA LEU A 59 8.84 -17.61 -39.33
C LEU A 59 8.64 -18.54 -38.11
N ALA A 60 9.29 -18.24 -37.03
CA ALA A 60 9.05 -18.97 -35.77
C ALA A 60 7.65 -18.67 -35.21
N ALA A 61 7.10 -19.60 -34.46
CA ALA A 61 5.85 -19.38 -33.73
C ALA A 61 6.00 -18.25 -32.70
N HIS A 62 4.90 -17.57 -32.38
CA HIS A 62 4.88 -16.63 -31.28
C HIS A 62 5.11 -17.37 -29.96
N VAL A 63 5.92 -16.77 -29.07
CA VAL A 63 6.16 -17.23 -27.72
C VAL A 63 5.68 -16.16 -26.77
N ALA A 64 4.82 -16.54 -25.81
CA ALA A 64 4.28 -15.60 -24.85
C ALA A 64 5.38 -15.01 -23.95
N ASP A 65 5.27 -13.72 -23.66
CA ASP A 65 6.03 -13.06 -22.59
C ASP A 65 5.64 -13.69 -21.25
N SER A 66 6.57 -13.77 -20.34
CA SER A 66 6.34 -14.21 -18.95
C SER A 66 5.58 -13.19 -18.12
N THR A 67 5.45 -11.96 -18.60
CA THR A 67 4.76 -10.85 -17.95
C THR A 67 3.49 -10.50 -18.72
N TYR A 68 2.43 -10.19 -17.96
CA TYR A 68 1.20 -9.69 -18.54
C TYR A 68 1.35 -8.27 -19.07
N LYS A 69 0.73 -7.98 -20.20
CA LYS A 69 0.38 -6.62 -20.62
C LYS A 69 -0.94 -6.24 -19.98
N TYR A 70 -1.11 -4.96 -19.70
CA TYR A 70 -2.31 -4.48 -18.98
C TYR A 70 -2.68 -3.06 -19.38
N ASN A 71 -3.92 -2.71 -19.13
CA ASN A 71 -4.47 -1.35 -19.15
C ASN A 71 -5.48 -1.18 -18.01
N ALA A 72 -6.28 -0.12 -18.01
CA ALA A 72 -7.26 0.12 -16.95
C ALA A 72 -8.37 -0.94 -16.88
N ASP A 73 -8.69 -1.60 -18.01
CA ASP A 73 -9.81 -2.52 -18.12
C ASP A 73 -9.44 -3.98 -17.86
N GLY A 74 -8.14 -4.34 -17.99
CA GLY A 74 -7.73 -5.72 -17.82
C GLY A 74 -6.29 -6.01 -18.24
N HIS A 75 -5.98 -7.30 -18.33
CA HIS A 75 -4.66 -7.81 -18.66
C HIS A 75 -4.74 -8.92 -19.72
N TRP A 76 -3.62 -9.16 -20.45
CA TRP A 76 -3.50 -10.20 -21.46
C TRP A 76 -2.05 -10.65 -21.63
N THR A 77 -1.85 -11.82 -22.23
CA THR A 77 -0.52 -12.25 -22.65
C THR A 77 -0.20 -11.75 -24.05
N ALA A 78 1.06 -11.44 -24.31
CA ALA A 78 1.52 -10.99 -25.62
C ALA A 78 2.82 -11.71 -25.99
N CYS A 79 3.16 -11.73 -27.27
CA CYS A 79 4.40 -12.29 -27.75
C CYS A 79 5.59 -11.48 -27.23
N ALA A 80 6.57 -12.16 -26.64
CA ALA A 80 7.79 -11.54 -26.09
C ALA A 80 8.61 -10.79 -27.14
N THR A 81 8.56 -11.22 -28.41
CA THR A 81 9.35 -10.64 -29.50
C THR A 81 8.65 -9.49 -30.22
N CYS A 82 7.37 -9.63 -30.54
CA CYS A 82 6.67 -8.67 -31.38
C CYS A 82 5.51 -7.94 -30.68
N GLY A 83 5.16 -8.32 -29.47
CA GLY A 83 4.08 -7.69 -28.70
C GLY A 83 2.67 -8.05 -29.16
N THR A 84 2.51 -8.90 -30.19
CA THR A 84 1.18 -9.32 -30.65
C THR A 84 0.41 -9.99 -29.51
N PRO A 85 -0.83 -9.59 -29.21
CA PRO A 85 -1.66 -10.26 -28.21
C PRO A 85 -1.82 -11.76 -28.51
N MET A 86 -1.64 -12.58 -27.49
CA MET A 86 -1.73 -14.05 -27.56
C MET A 86 -2.92 -14.60 -26.78
N SER A 87 -3.53 -13.79 -25.93
CA SER A 87 -4.82 -14.10 -25.27
C SER A 87 -5.79 -12.93 -25.45
N ASN A 88 -7.06 -13.19 -25.18
CA ASN A 88 -8.03 -12.12 -25.02
C ASN A 88 -7.69 -11.31 -23.75
N GLN A 89 -8.15 -10.06 -23.75
CA GLN A 89 -8.09 -9.24 -22.54
C GLN A 89 -9.07 -9.79 -21.49
N GLU A 90 -8.57 -10.05 -20.30
CA GLU A 90 -9.34 -10.48 -19.14
C GLU A 90 -9.41 -9.34 -18.12
N ALA A 91 -10.57 -9.15 -17.48
CA ALA A 91 -10.74 -8.12 -16.47
C ALA A 91 -9.83 -8.38 -15.27
N HIS A 92 -9.41 -7.31 -14.60
CA HIS A 92 -8.67 -7.42 -13.35
C HIS A 92 -9.56 -8.04 -12.26
N THR A 93 -8.98 -8.93 -11.44
CA THR A 93 -9.68 -9.64 -10.35
C THR A 93 -8.82 -9.74 -9.11
N GLY A 94 -9.49 -9.92 -7.95
CA GLY A 94 -8.84 -10.11 -6.65
C GLY A 94 -8.41 -8.80 -6.00
N GLY A 95 -7.68 -8.93 -4.89
CA GLY A 95 -7.29 -7.81 -4.05
C GLY A 95 -8.46 -7.08 -3.41
N THR A 96 -8.16 -6.12 -2.57
CA THR A 96 -9.15 -5.26 -1.91
C THR A 96 -8.61 -3.84 -1.85
N ALA A 97 -9.38 -2.88 -2.35
CA ALA A 97 -9.05 -1.47 -2.23
C ALA A 97 -9.30 -0.97 -0.80
N ASP A 98 -8.43 -0.12 -0.30
CA ASP A 98 -8.61 0.60 0.95
C ASP A 98 -8.74 2.12 0.71
N CYS A 99 -8.76 2.91 1.78
CA CYS A 99 -8.92 4.36 1.69
C CYS A 99 -7.72 5.09 1.04
N GLN A 100 -6.60 4.41 0.83
CA GLN A 100 -5.38 4.99 0.26
C GLN A 100 -4.89 4.25 -0.98
N HIS A 101 -5.24 2.97 -1.13
CA HIS A 101 -4.72 2.11 -2.18
C HIS A 101 -5.85 1.46 -3.00
N LYS A 102 -5.62 1.37 -4.29
CA LYS A 102 -6.47 0.59 -5.21
C LYS A 102 -6.28 -0.90 -4.94
N ALA A 103 -7.25 -1.71 -5.35
CA ALA A 103 -7.09 -3.16 -5.38
C ALA A 103 -5.93 -3.56 -6.30
N VAL A 104 -5.20 -4.60 -5.93
CA VAL A 104 -4.11 -5.17 -6.75
C VAL A 104 -4.60 -6.46 -7.38
N CYS A 105 -4.51 -6.56 -8.70
CA CYS A 105 -4.93 -7.76 -9.43
C CYS A 105 -4.07 -8.97 -9.06
N ASP A 106 -4.71 -10.06 -8.64
CA ASP A 106 -4.01 -11.30 -8.24
C ASP A 106 -3.28 -11.98 -9.39
N VAL A 107 -3.66 -11.69 -10.65
CA VAL A 107 -3.06 -12.29 -11.85
C VAL A 107 -1.88 -11.50 -12.37
N CYS A 108 -2.03 -10.21 -12.60
CA CYS A 108 -0.99 -9.38 -13.22
C CYS A 108 -0.21 -8.50 -12.21
N GLY A 109 -0.64 -8.45 -10.94
CA GLY A 109 0.01 -7.66 -9.90
C GLY A 109 -0.17 -6.15 -10.02
N GLN A 110 -1.03 -5.66 -10.92
CA GLN A 110 -1.20 -4.23 -11.14
C GLN A 110 -2.38 -3.66 -10.33
N PRO A 111 -2.25 -2.43 -9.83
CA PRO A 111 -3.36 -1.76 -9.19
C PRO A 111 -4.46 -1.41 -10.21
N TYR A 112 -5.72 -1.60 -9.82
CA TYR A 112 -6.88 -1.36 -10.69
C TYR A 112 -8.08 -0.81 -9.92
N GLY A 113 -9.08 -0.33 -10.64
CA GLY A 113 -10.30 0.24 -10.05
C GLY A 113 -10.03 1.56 -9.31
N GLU A 114 -10.89 1.90 -8.36
CA GLU A 114 -10.78 3.09 -7.52
C GLU A 114 -10.44 2.70 -6.08
N ILE A 115 -9.91 3.64 -5.30
CA ILE A 115 -9.74 3.48 -3.86
C ILE A 115 -11.13 3.34 -3.20
N ASN A 116 -11.20 2.63 -2.09
CA ASN A 116 -12.40 2.56 -1.28
C ASN A 116 -12.26 3.49 -0.06
N ALA A 117 -12.73 4.72 -0.21
CA ALA A 117 -12.61 5.75 0.81
C ALA A 117 -13.24 5.39 2.18
N SER A 118 -14.12 4.37 2.21
CA SER A 118 -14.77 3.90 3.44
C SER A 118 -14.07 2.68 4.05
N ASN A 119 -13.13 2.07 3.36
CA ASN A 119 -12.40 0.90 3.85
C ASN A 119 -11.13 1.33 4.58
N HIS A 120 -11.27 1.65 5.86
CA HIS A 120 -10.16 2.04 6.72
C HIS A 120 -9.54 0.81 7.40
N THR A 121 -8.21 0.71 7.38
CA THR A 121 -7.44 -0.39 7.97
C THR A 121 -6.59 0.09 9.14
N GLY A 122 -6.15 -0.85 10.00
CA GLY A 122 -5.21 -0.55 11.08
C GLY A 122 -5.83 0.00 12.37
N GLY A 123 -7.16 0.18 12.44
CA GLY A 123 -7.85 0.66 13.62
C GLY A 123 -7.85 2.19 13.77
N ILE A 124 -8.09 2.66 15.00
CA ILE A 124 -8.19 4.08 15.33
C ILE A 124 -7.17 4.47 16.42
N ARG A 125 -6.85 5.75 16.47
CA ARG A 125 -6.20 6.42 17.60
C ARG A 125 -7.12 7.50 18.15
N TRP A 126 -7.06 7.72 19.45
CA TRP A 126 -7.75 8.82 20.10
C TRP A 126 -6.84 10.05 20.23
N VAL A 127 -7.38 11.21 19.99
CA VAL A 127 -6.84 12.50 20.39
C VAL A 127 -7.75 13.00 21.51
N GLN A 128 -7.15 13.32 22.66
CA GLN A 128 -7.85 13.57 23.91
C GLN A 128 -7.42 14.93 24.48
N THR A 129 -8.37 15.66 25.01
CA THR A 129 -8.16 16.85 25.86
C THR A 129 -8.69 16.53 27.26
N ALA A 130 -8.75 17.50 28.16
CA ALA A 130 -9.39 17.31 29.45
C ALA A 130 -10.93 17.18 29.35
N GLU A 131 -11.53 17.74 28.32
CA GLU A 131 -12.97 17.86 28.15
C GLU A 131 -13.53 16.93 27.06
N THR A 132 -12.76 16.75 25.99
CA THR A 132 -13.22 16.09 24.76
C THR A 132 -12.27 15.02 24.27
N HIS A 133 -12.78 14.15 23.39
CA HIS A 133 -11.99 13.20 22.63
C HIS A 133 -12.50 13.11 21.19
N GLN A 134 -11.59 12.72 20.27
CA GLN A 134 -11.93 12.42 18.90
C GLN A 134 -11.10 11.25 18.39
N ALA A 135 -11.75 10.33 17.68
CA ALA A 135 -11.09 9.20 17.03
C ALA A 135 -10.62 9.55 15.63
N PHE A 136 -9.46 9.03 15.24
CA PHE A 136 -8.88 9.17 13.90
C PHE A 136 -8.41 7.81 13.39
N TYR A 137 -8.67 7.52 12.12
CA TYR A 137 -8.16 6.30 11.48
C TYR A 137 -6.64 6.31 11.36
N LEU A 138 -6.00 5.21 11.75
CA LEU A 138 -4.55 5.08 11.71
C LEU A 138 -3.99 5.06 10.28
N CYS A 139 -4.73 4.49 9.33
CA CYS A 139 -4.30 4.39 7.94
C CYS A 139 -4.13 5.74 7.23
N CYS A 140 -5.04 6.69 7.45
CA CYS A 140 -5.09 7.94 6.69
C CYS A 140 -5.16 9.21 7.54
N GLY A 141 -5.35 9.08 8.86
CA GLY A 141 -5.51 10.23 9.74
C GLY A 141 -6.85 10.97 9.61
N ALA A 142 -7.79 10.46 8.82
CA ALA A 142 -9.12 11.04 8.76
C ALA A 142 -9.88 10.82 10.07
N ALA A 143 -10.79 11.73 10.41
CA ALA A 143 -11.64 11.58 11.57
C ALA A 143 -12.55 10.36 11.42
N ALA A 144 -12.56 9.50 12.44
CA ALA A 144 -13.41 8.32 12.52
C ALA A 144 -14.77 8.61 13.19
N GLY A 145 -14.96 9.84 13.66
CA GLY A 145 -16.18 10.32 14.30
C GLY A 145 -16.09 11.80 14.59
N ALA A 146 -17.18 12.38 15.08
CA ALA A 146 -17.17 13.73 15.58
C ALA A 146 -16.41 13.82 16.91
N GLU A 147 -15.91 15.01 17.26
CA GLU A 147 -15.43 15.31 18.59
C GLU A 147 -16.60 15.20 19.58
N ALA A 148 -16.38 14.56 20.73
CA ALA A 148 -17.37 14.33 21.76
C ALA A 148 -16.79 14.57 23.15
N ASN A 149 -17.65 14.91 24.10
CA ASN A 149 -17.29 14.99 25.51
C ASN A 149 -17.01 13.58 26.08
N HIS A 150 -16.22 13.51 27.15
CA HIS A 150 -15.98 12.24 27.84
C HIS A 150 -17.24 11.72 28.55
N SER A 151 -17.43 10.41 28.48
CA SER A 151 -18.44 9.68 29.27
C SER A 151 -17.72 8.95 30.41
N TRP A 152 -17.83 9.47 31.64
CA TRP A 152 -17.09 8.99 32.78
C TRP A 152 -17.75 7.78 33.43
N ASN A 153 -16.96 6.74 33.72
CA ASN A 153 -17.38 5.64 34.59
C ASN A 153 -17.11 5.99 36.09
N ASP A 154 -17.45 5.09 37.01
CA ASP A 154 -17.29 5.29 38.44
C ASP A 154 -15.82 5.48 38.92
N GLU A 155 -14.87 5.09 38.08
CA GLU A 155 -13.42 5.24 38.30
C GLU A 155 -12.86 6.54 37.67
N SER A 156 -13.73 7.43 37.19
CA SER A 156 -13.37 8.67 36.50
C SER A 156 -12.55 8.44 35.22
N VAL A 157 -12.77 7.32 34.53
CA VAL A 157 -12.16 6.96 33.26
C VAL A 157 -13.22 7.04 32.17
N CYS A 158 -12.89 7.66 31.06
CA CYS A 158 -13.79 7.70 29.88
C CYS A 158 -14.00 6.29 29.31
N THR A 159 -15.25 5.88 29.18
CA THR A 159 -15.64 4.54 28.70
C THR A 159 -15.29 4.26 27.24
N GLU A 160 -15.09 5.31 26.44
CA GLU A 160 -14.80 5.19 25.00
C GLU A 160 -13.31 5.25 24.70
N CYS A 161 -12.61 6.24 25.22
CA CYS A 161 -11.22 6.50 24.87
C CYS A 161 -10.21 6.12 25.99
N GLY A 162 -10.67 5.76 27.18
CA GLY A 162 -9.82 5.37 28.31
C GLY A 162 -9.07 6.53 28.98
N TYR A 163 -9.41 7.79 28.65
CA TYR A 163 -8.79 8.95 29.32
C TYR A 163 -9.21 9.02 30.78
N GLY A 164 -8.24 9.12 31.70
CA GLY A 164 -8.48 9.32 33.13
C GLY A 164 -8.61 10.80 33.47
N CYS A 165 -9.64 11.16 34.21
CA CYS A 165 -9.83 12.53 34.68
C CYS A 165 -8.76 12.89 35.73
N ALA A 166 -8.06 14.00 35.51
CA ALA A 166 -7.04 14.50 36.44
C ALA A 166 -7.61 15.25 37.68
N HIS A 167 -8.92 15.30 37.79
CA HIS A 167 -9.69 16.01 38.80
C HIS A 167 -9.23 17.45 39.06
N THR A 168 -10.13 18.39 38.86
CA THR A 168 -9.86 19.82 39.09
C THR A 168 -11.14 20.53 39.51
N GLY A 169 -10.97 21.66 40.19
CA GLY A 169 -12.09 22.44 40.69
C GLY A 169 -12.72 21.88 41.97
N GLY A 170 -13.85 22.45 42.36
CA GLY A 170 -14.53 22.14 43.63
C GLY A 170 -13.75 22.58 44.84
N THR A 171 -14.37 22.46 46.01
CA THR A 171 -13.72 22.77 47.31
C THR A 171 -14.14 21.72 48.33
N ALA A 172 -13.18 21.06 48.94
CA ALA A 172 -13.45 20.18 50.06
C ALA A 172 -13.81 20.98 51.31
N THR A 173 -14.59 20.38 52.19
CA THR A 173 -14.86 20.86 53.54
C THR A 173 -14.44 19.82 54.56
N CYS A 174 -14.65 20.07 55.85
CA CYS A 174 -14.41 19.05 56.88
C CYS A 174 -15.44 17.90 56.86
N THR A 175 -16.53 18.02 56.10
CA THR A 175 -17.61 17.03 56.04
C THR A 175 -17.88 16.53 54.62
N ALA A 176 -17.33 17.16 53.61
CA ALA A 176 -17.54 16.79 52.23
C ALA A 176 -16.24 16.92 51.39
N LEU A 177 -15.98 15.95 50.53
CA LEU A 177 -14.87 15.97 49.54
C LEU A 177 -15.13 17.00 48.47
N ALA A 178 -14.08 17.47 47.81
CA ALA A 178 -14.20 18.27 46.61
C ALA A 178 -14.91 17.47 45.51
N VAL A 179 -15.73 18.15 44.68
CA VAL A 179 -16.37 17.58 43.50
C VAL A 179 -15.67 18.13 42.26
N CYS A 180 -15.19 17.25 41.42
CA CYS A 180 -14.51 17.63 40.20
C CYS A 180 -15.45 18.34 39.20
N ASP A 181 -15.06 19.51 38.71
CA ASP A 181 -15.87 20.29 37.74
C ASP A 181 -16.00 19.62 36.39
N ILE A 182 -15.07 18.68 36.05
CA ILE A 182 -15.04 18.00 34.73
C ILE A 182 -15.84 16.69 34.78
N CYS A 183 -15.54 15.77 35.71
CA CYS A 183 -16.19 14.46 35.77
C CYS A 183 -17.32 14.33 36.77
N GLY A 184 -17.51 15.31 37.63
CA GLY A 184 -18.55 15.31 38.67
C GLY A 184 -18.29 14.37 39.88
N HIS A 185 -17.18 13.64 39.88
CA HIS A 185 -16.83 12.73 40.98
C HIS A 185 -16.16 13.47 42.15
N THR A 186 -16.36 12.95 43.36
CA THR A 186 -15.65 13.42 44.52
C THR A 186 -14.20 12.96 44.52
N TYR A 187 -13.28 13.80 45.04
CA TYR A 187 -11.85 13.48 45.05
C TYR A 187 -11.14 14.20 46.19
N GLY A 188 -9.89 13.78 46.49
CA GLY A 188 -9.04 14.36 47.53
C GLY A 188 -9.43 13.91 48.93
N ASP A 189 -9.05 14.70 49.91
CA ASP A 189 -9.28 14.44 51.35
C ASP A 189 -10.19 15.51 51.95
N LEU A 190 -10.87 15.17 53.05
CA LEU A 190 -11.59 16.13 53.86
C LEU A 190 -10.62 17.11 54.50
N LEU A 191 -11.02 18.36 54.62
CA LEU A 191 -10.25 19.34 55.36
C LEU A 191 -10.31 19.04 56.87
N PRO A 192 -9.26 19.40 57.66
CA PRO A 192 -9.30 19.29 59.09
C PRO A 192 -10.39 20.21 59.67
N HIS A 193 -10.96 19.79 60.80
CA HIS A 193 -11.90 20.63 61.53
C HIS A 193 -11.20 21.86 62.08
N ASP A 194 -11.78 23.02 61.86
CA ASP A 194 -11.38 24.28 62.51
C ASP A 194 -12.40 24.61 63.60
N TYR A 195 -12.17 24.03 64.81
CA TYR A 195 -13.06 24.20 65.92
C TYR A 195 -12.87 25.57 66.61
N ARG A 196 -13.98 26.23 66.84
CA ARG A 196 -14.03 27.45 67.66
C ARG A 196 -15.09 27.33 68.73
N TRP A 197 -14.79 27.98 69.88
CA TRP A 197 -15.73 28.02 70.93
C TRP A 197 -16.88 28.97 70.63
N VAL A 198 -18.09 28.45 70.78
CA VAL A 198 -19.32 29.22 70.67
C VAL A 198 -19.89 29.30 72.14
N ILE A 199 -20.22 30.51 72.61
CA ILE A 199 -20.80 30.72 73.88
C ILE A 199 -22.30 30.56 73.78
N ASP A 200 -22.83 29.51 74.42
CA ASP A 200 -24.27 29.23 74.46
C ASP A 200 -24.95 30.09 75.58
N GLN A 201 -24.21 30.31 76.69
CA GLN A 201 -24.69 31.10 77.76
C GLN A 201 -23.53 31.85 78.47
N GLU A 202 -23.64 33.13 78.58
CA GLU A 202 -22.65 33.93 79.26
C GLU A 202 -22.64 33.59 80.81
N ALA A 203 -21.43 33.59 81.33
CA ALA A 203 -21.27 33.44 82.75
C ALA A 203 -21.81 34.68 83.53
N THR A 204 -22.51 34.46 84.63
CA THR A 204 -22.93 35.53 85.56
C THR A 204 -22.25 35.39 86.89
N THR A 205 -22.46 36.31 87.79
CA THR A 205 -21.95 36.23 89.21
C THR A 205 -22.60 35.08 89.98
N GLU A 206 -23.69 34.52 89.52
CA GLU A 206 -24.48 33.47 90.19
C GLU A 206 -24.53 32.15 89.45
N ALA A 207 -24.10 32.14 88.16
CA ALA A 207 -24.17 30.94 87.28
C ALA A 207 -22.95 30.85 86.37
N THR A 208 -22.47 29.62 86.15
CA THR A 208 -21.41 29.32 85.13
C THR A 208 -21.98 29.40 83.75
N GLY A 209 -21.20 29.98 82.81
CA GLY A 209 -21.55 29.99 81.39
C GLY A 209 -21.44 28.59 80.79
N LEU A 210 -22.08 28.42 79.63
CA LEU A 210 -22.00 27.24 78.81
C LEU A 210 -21.38 27.60 77.43
N LYS A 211 -20.50 26.74 76.96
CA LYS A 211 -19.91 26.84 75.60
C LYS A 211 -19.77 25.46 75.01
N HIS A 212 -19.83 25.38 73.68
CA HIS A 212 -19.51 24.19 72.95
C HIS A 212 -18.48 24.51 71.85
N GLU A 213 -17.82 23.49 71.32
CA GLU A 213 -16.97 23.61 70.10
C GLU A 213 -17.83 23.41 68.87
N GLU A 214 -17.75 24.34 67.95
CA GLU A 214 -18.40 24.28 66.66
C GLU A 214 -17.32 24.41 65.53
N CYS A 215 -17.50 23.61 64.52
CA CYS A 215 -16.66 23.68 63.32
C CYS A 215 -17.27 24.65 62.35
#